data_ef07144d3645029603e08e9e3f3160b8
#
_entry.id   ef07144d3645029603e08e9e3f3160b8
#
_cell.length_a   1.000
_cell.length_b   1.000
_cell.length_c   1.000
_cell.angle_alpha   90.00
_cell.angle_beta   90.00
_cell.angle_gamma   90.00
#
_symmetry.space_group_name_H-M   'P 1'
#
loop_
_entity.id
_entity.type
_entity.pdbx_description
1 polymer ?
#
loop_
_entity_poly.entity_id
_entity_poly.type
_entity_poly.pdbx_seq_one_letter_code
_entity_poly.pdbx_strand_id
1 'polypeptide(L)'
;MKKKILHHTSIMIIFAVLVTFLAASVVTYSKLNTYMQRGVREEAQYICLAMDEYGDSFLTKKLRTVSSSRVTLIRKDGTVLYDSEASPKKLANHSDRPEFIQAEKNGKSESIRYSETFAKKTFYYAVKLDDGNVLRVGKTVDSIYSTWISSLAVLGLLMLLVLIPVSYTHLTLPTI
;
A
#
# COMPACT_ATOMS: atom_id res chain seq x y z
N MET A 1 -9.57 -36.37 -36.02
CA MET A 1 -10.32 -36.02 -34.81
C MET A 1 -9.42 -35.79 -33.60
N LYS A 2 -8.45 -36.69 -33.27
CA LYS A 2 -7.55 -36.56 -32.09
C LYS A 2 -6.79 -35.21 -32.02
N LYS A 3 -6.19 -34.71 -33.11
CA LYS A 3 -5.47 -33.41 -33.13
C LYS A 3 -6.36 -32.22 -32.77
N LYS A 4 -7.63 -32.20 -33.20
CA LYS A 4 -8.56 -31.11 -32.84
C LYS A 4 -8.90 -31.14 -31.35
N ILE A 5 -9.12 -32.33 -30.77
CA ILE A 5 -9.40 -32.47 -29.33
C ILE A 5 -8.21 -31.98 -28.49
N LEU A 6 -6.98 -32.41 -28.84
CA LEU A 6 -5.76 -31.98 -28.18
C LEU A 6 -5.59 -30.45 -28.23
N HIS A 7 -5.85 -29.83 -29.37
CA HIS A 7 -5.77 -28.40 -29.54
C HIS A 7 -6.78 -27.65 -28.64
N HIS A 8 -8.03 -28.12 -28.62
CA HIS A 8 -9.05 -27.50 -27.74
C HIS A 8 -8.74 -27.69 -26.26
N THR A 9 -8.26 -28.82 -25.82
CA THR A 9 -7.87 -29.04 -24.40
C THR A 9 -6.69 -28.17 -24.02
N SER A 10 -5.67 -27.99 -24.86
CA SER A 10 -4.54 -27.10 -24.60
C SER A 10 -4.99 -25.64 -24.47
N ILE A 11 -5.89 -25.18 -25.35
CA ILE A 11 -6.44 -23.81 -25.26
C ILE A 11 -7.23 -23.64 -23.95
N MET A 12 -8.04 -24.62 -23.56
CA MET A 12 -8.79 -24.54 -22.30
C MET A 12 -7.88 -24.47 -21.09
N ILE A 13 -6.79 -25.24 -21.06
CA ILE A 13 -5.81 -25.24 -19.96
C ILE A 13 -5.11 -23.87 -19.90
N ILE A 14 -4.63 -23.36 -21.03
CA ILE A 14 -3.98 -22.05 -21.09
C ILE A 14 -4.95 -20.95 -20.60
N PHE A 15 -6.20 -20.98 -21.06
CA PHE A 15 -7.23 -20.04 -20.64
C PHE A 15 -7.49 -20.11 -19.13
N ALA A 16 -7.66 -21.33 -18.57
CA ALA A 16 -7.87 -21.54 -17.14
C ALA A 16 -6.70 -20.98 -16.30
N VAL A 17 -5.45 -21.24 -16.73
CA VAL A 17 -4.25 -20.75 -16.05
C VAL A 17 -4.17 -19.22 -16.12
N LEU A 18 -4.49 -18.61 -17.26
CA LEU A 18 -4.53 -17.15 -17.39
C LEU A 18 -5.58 -16.52 -16.49
N VAL A 19 -6.79 -17.07 -16.44
CA VAL A 19 -7.87 -16.58 -15.57
C VAL A 19 -7.46 -16.68 -14.10
N THR A 20 -6.88 -17.80 -13.69
CA THR A 20 -6.39 -18.02 -12.33
C THR A 20 -5.28 -17.03 -11.98
N PHE A 21 -4.33 -16.78 -12.89
CA PHE A 21 -3.27 -15.81 -12.72
C PHE A 21 -3.83 -14.38 -12.52
N LEU A 22 -4.78 -13.96 -13.35
CA LEU A 22 -5.42 -12.65 -13.24
C LEU A 22 -6.19 -12.51 -11.91
N ALA A 23 -6.96 -13.53 -11.54
CA ALA A 23 -7.69 -13.54 -10.28
C ALA A 23 -6.74 -13.46 -9.06
N ALA A 24 -5.69 -14.26 -9.05
CA ALA A 24 -4.67 -14.23 -8.01
C ALA A 24 -3.96 -12.86 -7.93
N SER A 25 -3.67 -12.25 -9.07
CA SER A 25 -3.07 -10.92 -9.17
C SER A 25 -3.97 -9.84 -8.51
N VAL A 26 -5.26 -9.84 -8.83
CA VAL A 26 -6.23 -8.89 -8.26
C VAL A 26 -6.37 -9.08 -6.75
N VAL A 27 -6.49 -10.32 -6.29
CA VAL A 27 -6.58 -10.65 -4.85
C VAL A 27 -5.32 -10.21 -4.12
N THR A 28 -4.13 -10.49 -4.67
CA THR A 28 -2.86 -10.08 -4.08
C THR A 28 -2.76 -8.57 -3.95
N TYR A 29 -3.08 -7.81 -5.00
CA TYR A 29 -3.09 -6.35 -4.95
C TYR A 29 -4.04 -5.81 -3.88
N SER A 30 -5.27 -6.33 -3.84
CA SER A 30 -6.29 -5.94 -2.84
C SER A 30 -5.82 -6.19 -1.42
N LYS A 31 -5.22 -7.37 -1.16
CA LYS A 31 -4.68 -7.73 0.16
C LYS A 31 -3.51 -6.83 0.56
N LEU A 32 -2.55 -6.60 -0.34
CA LEU A 32 -1.41 -5.70 -0.07
C LEU A 32 -1.88 -4.29 0.28
N ASN A 33 -2.88 -3.76 -0.44
CA ASN A 33 -3.45 -2.45 -0.16
C ASN A 33 -4.12 -2.41 1.23
N THR A 34 -4.90 -3.44 1.57
CA THR A 34 -5.54 -3.55 2.89
C THR A 34 -4.52 -3.63 4.02
N TYR A 35 -3.48 -4.45 3.86
CA TYR A 35 -2.40 -4.58 4.85
C TYR A 35 -1.63 -3.28 5.06
N MET A 36 -1.32 -2.56 3.97
CA MET A 36 -0.65 -1.27 4.07
C MET A 36 -1.50 -0.26 4.85
N GLN A 37 -2.78 -0.12 4.49
CA GLN A 37 -3.68 0.81 5.18
C GLN A 37 -3.84 0.45 6.66
N ARG A 38 -3.98 -0.84 6.96
CA ARG A 38 -4.03 -1.33 8.33
C ARG A 38 -2.75 -1.00 9.10
N GLY A 39 -1.58 -1.25 8.51
CA GLY A 39 -0.30 -0.93 9.13
C GLY A 39 -0.14 0.57 9.44
N VAL A 40 -0.60 1.46 8.54
CA VAL A 40 -0.59 2.91 8.79
C VAL A 40 -1.50 3.29 9.96
N ARG A 41 -2.69 2.68 10.09
CA ARG A 41 -3.60 2.92 11.22
C ARG A 41 -2.99 2.46 12.54
N GLU A 42 -2.44 1.24 12.57
CA GLU A 42 -1.79 0.67 13.75
C GLU A 42 -0.59 1.52 14.17
N GLU A 43 0.25 1.94 13.21
CA GLU A 43 1.39 2.81 13.47
C GLU A 43 0.95 4.16 14.07
N ALA A 44 -0.11 4.78 13.53
CA ALA A 44 -0.65 6.01 14.08
C ALA A 44 -1.16 5.84 15.53
N GLN A 45 -1.84 4.72 15.83
CA GLN A 45 -2.31 4.41 17.17
C GLN A 45 -1.14 4.23 18.17
N TYR A 46 -0.07 3.50 17.75
CA TYR A 46 1.11 3.35 18.59
C TYR A 46 1.81 4.69 18.86
N ILE A 47 1.89 5.56 17.86
CA ILE A 47 2.48 6.90 18.03
C ILE A 47 1.60 7.73 18.97
N CYS A 48 0.27 7.72 18.84
CA CYS A 48 -0.62 8.41 19.77
C CYS A 48 -0.39 7.95 21.22
N LEU A 49 -0.40 6.65 21.48
CA LEU A 49 -0.15 6.09 22.82
C LEU A 49 1.24 6.50 23.36
N ALA A 50 2.26 6.50 22.52
CA ALA A 50 3.58 6.95 22.93
C ALA A 50 3.65 8.45 23.21
N MET A 51 2.90 9.26 22.47
CA MET A 51 2.80 10.70 22.72
C MET A 51 2.03 11.01 24.02
N ASP A 52 1.01 10.23 24.34
CA ASP A 52 0.28 10.34 25.61
C ASP A 52 1.19 10.09 26.81
N GLU A 53 2.13 9.12 26.70
CA GLU A 53 3.07 8.77 27.77
C GLU A 53 4.27 9.71 27.83
N TYR A 54 4.87 10.08 26.68
CA TYR A 54 6.17 10.79 26.61
C TYR A 54 6.05 12.21 26.07
N GLY A 55 4.85 12.66 25.71
CA GLY A 55 4.60 13.96 25.07
C GLY A 55 5.24 14.09 23.68
N ASP A 56 5.27 15.31 23.17
CA ASP A 56 5.83 15.63 21.84
C ASP A 56 7.33 15.29 21.70
N SER A 57 8.03 15.10 22.83
CA SER A 57 9.44 14.69 22.85
C SER A 57 9.69 13.33 22.22
N PHE A 58 8.67 12.48 22.11
CA PHE A 58 8.72 11.22 21.37
C PHE A 58 8.97 11.44 19.87
N LEU A 59 8.48 12.54 19.30
CA LEU A 59 8.63 12.87 17.89
C LEU A 59 10.04 13.41 17.59
N THR A 60 11.02 12.52 17.58
CA THR A 60 12.43 12.86 17.32
C THR A 60 12.83 12.54 15.88
N LYS A 61 13.99 13.08 15.45
CA LYS A 61 14.59 12.69 14.15
C LYS A 61 14.86 11.19 14.03
N LYS A 62 15.00 10.47 15.14
CA LYS A 62 15.18 9.01 15.15
C LYS A 62 13.92 8.27 14.70
N LEU A 63 12.72 8.85 14.86
CA LEU A 63 11.47 8.24 14.39
C LEU A 63 11.53 7.91 12.89
N ARG A 64 12.17 8.75 12.08
CA ARG A 64 12.40 8.51 10.66
C ARG A 64 13.18 7.22 10.36
N THR A 65 14.08 6.82 11.23
CA THR A 65 14.91 5.60 11.03
C THR A 65 14.16 4.32 11.39
N VAL A 66 13.09 4.42 12.15
CA VAL A 66 12.28 3.30 12.65
C VAL A 66 10.95 3.19 11.92
N SER A 67 10.31 4.32 11.67
CA SER A 67 9.03 4.37 10.95
C SER A 67 9.22 4.19 9.44
N SER A 68 8.41 3.33 8.84
CA SER A 68 8.33 3.18 7.38
C SER A 68 7.34 4.15 6.72
N SER A 69 6.64 4.94 7.54
CA SER A 69 5.65 5.93 7.13
C SER A 69 6.11 7.34 7.47
N ARG A 70 5.63 8.32 6.74
CA ARG A 70 5.82 9.72 7.08
C ARG A 70 4.90 10.10 8.21
N VAL A 71 5.47 10.65 9.29
CA VAL A 71 4.73 11.13 10.46
C VAL A 71 4.78 12.65 10.48
N THR A 72 3.62 13.30 10.62
CA THR A 72 3.48 14.76 10.66
C THR A 72 2.60 15.13 11.85
N LEU A 73 3.05 16.04 12.71
CA LEU A 73 2.22 16.67 13.72
C LEU A 73 1.80 18.07 13.25
N ILE A 74 0.49 18.32 13.24
CA ILE A 74 -0.12 19.53 12.70
C ILE A 74 -0.90 20.22 13.82
N ARG A 75 -0.61 21.48 14.07
CA ARG A 75 -1.36 22.31 15.02
C ARG A 75 -2.79 22.54 14.51
N LYS A 76 -3.71 22.83 15.41
CA LYS A 76 -5.13 23.13 15.09
C LYS A 76 -5.34 24.25 14.06
N ASP A 77 -4.36 25.13 13.83
CA ASP A 77 -4.38 26.17 12.80
C ASP A 77 -3.81 25.70 11.45
N GLY A 78 -3.44 24.41 11.33
CA GLY A 78 -2.83 23.82 10.14
C GLY A 78 -1.32 23.99 10.05
N THR A 79 -0.67 24.66 11.00
CA THR A 79 0.79 24.81 11.03
C THR A 79 1.46 23.46 11.35
N VAL A 80 2.47 23.08 10.56
CA VAL A 80 3.23 21.84 10.79
C VAL A 80 4.23 22.08 11.94
N LEU A 81 4.08 21.32 13.03
CA LEU A 81 4.97 21.34 14.19
C LEU A 81 6.15 20.38 14.02
N TYR A 82 5.88 19.21 13.50
CA TYR A 82 6.86 18.15 13.25
C TYR A 82 6.57 17.45 11.94
N ASP A 83 7.63 17.01 11.26
CA ASP A 83 7.54 16.14 10.10
C ASP A 83 8.79 15.27 10.02
N SER A 84 8.61 13.96 9.84
CA SER A 84 9.73 13.00 9.81
C SER A 84 10.60 13.10 8.56
N GLU A 85 10.08 13.66 7.46
CA GLU A 85 10.74 13.67 6.15
C GLU A 85 11.25 15.05 5.74
N ALA A 86 10.57 16.13 6.17
CA ALA A 86 10.89 17.48 5.77
C ALA A 86 11.03 18.41 6.98
N SER A 87 11.75 19.53 6.81
CA SER A 87 11.78 20.57 7.84
C SER A 87 10.42 21.27 7.91
N PRO A 88 9.78 21.36 9.09
CA PRO A 88 8.48 22.03 9.26
C PRO A 88 8.46 23.45 8.68
N LYS A 89 9.57 24.19 8.80
CA LYS A 89 9.70 25.57 8.27
C LYS A 89 9.59 25.69 6.75
N LYS A 90 9.77 24.56 6.01
CA LYS A 90 9.69 24.52 4.54
C LYS A 90 8.33 24.01 4.06
N LEU A 91 7.45 23.60 4.96
CA LEU A 91 6.14 23.07 4.61
C LEU A 91 5.10 24.20 4.67
N ALA A 92 4.20 24.18 3.68
CA ALA A 92 3.04 25.07 3.68
C ALA A 92 2.09 24.69 4.83
N ASN A 93 1.16 25.59 5.15
CA ASN A 93 0.07 25.30 6.06
C ASN A 93 -0.80 24.15 5.49
N HIS A 94 -1.26 23.24 6.36
CA HIS A 94 -2.02 22.04 6.00
C HIS A 94 -3.51 22.13 6.38
N SER A 95 -4.02 23.31 6.72
CA SER A 95 -5.43 23.51 7.10
C SER A 95 -6.42 23.17 5.97
N ASP A 96 -5.97 23.23 4.71
CA ASP A 96 -6.76 22.92 3.51
C ASP A 96 -6.81 21.42 3.17
N ARG A 97 -6.07 20.58 3.90
CA ARG A 97 -5.95 19.15 3.59
C ARG A 97 -7.19 18.40 4.04
N PRO A 98 -7.80 17.57 3.16
CA PRO A 98 -9.07 16.88 3.47
C PRO A 98 -8.94 15.96 4.69
N GLU A 99 -7.81 15.25 4.85
CA GLU A 99 -7.56 14.41 6.01
C GLU A 99 -7.48 15.22 7.31
N PHE A 100 -6.94 16.45 7.28
CA PHE A 100 -6.88 17.32 8.42
C PHE A 100 -8.28 17.84 8.81
N ILE A 101 -9.01 18.43 7.85
CA ILE A 101 -10.36 18.98 8.06
C ILE A 101 -11.32 17.92 8.63
N GLN A 102 -11.26 16.71 8.09
CA GLN A 102 -12.14 15.62 8.53
C GLN A 102 -11.72 15.08 9.90
N ALA A 103 -10.42 15.02 10.21
CA ALA A 103 -9.95 14.60 11.52
C ALA A 103 -10.34 15.62 12.61
N GLU A 104 -10.28 16.92 12.34
CA GLU A 104 -10.75 17.94 13.27
C GLU A 104 -12.23 17.77 13.64
N LYS A 105 -13.07 17.42 12.66
CA LYS A 105 -14.53 17.26 12.86
C LYS A 105 -14.89 15.93 13.50
N ASN A 106 -14.26 14.84 13.07
CA ASN A 106 -14.70 13.46 13.35
C ASN A 106 -13.75 12.72 14.31
N GLY A 107 -12.67 13.37 14.78
CA GLY A 107 -11.63 12.77 15.60
C GLY A 107 -10.60 11.95 14.81
N LYS A 108 -10.99 11.38 13.67
CA LYS A 108 -10.11 10.62 12.77
C LYS A 108 -10.58 10.71 11.33
N SER A 109 -9.65 10.53 10.39
CA SER A 109 -9.97 10.49 8.96
C SER A 109 -8.96 9.72 8.14
N GLU A 110 -9.35 9.39 6.93
CA GLU A 110 -8.53 8.73 5.92
C GLU A 110 -8.68 9.43 4.57
N SER A 111 -7.57 9.57 3.86
CA SER A 111 -7.62 10.04 2.48
C SER A 111 -6.53 9.40 1.62
N ILE A 112 -6.81 9.27 0.32
CA ILE A 112 -5.81 8.89 -0.68
C ILE A 112 -5.72 10.04 -1.66
N ARG A 113 -4.56 10.70 -1.71
CA ARG A 113 -4.34 11.80 -2.63
C ARG A 113 -2.91 11.87 -3.13
N TYR A 114 -2.68 12.67 -4.15
CA TYR A 114 -1.34 12.97 -4.62
C TYR A 114 -0.62 13.87 -3.61
N SER A 115 0.54 13.44 -3.15
CA SER A 115 1.39 14.22 -2.24
C SER A 115 2.33 15.11 -3.05
N GLU A 116 2.22 16.41 -2.90
CA GLU A 116 3.12 17.39 -3.53
C GLU A 116 4.58 17.19 -3.09
N THR A 117 4.78 16.84 -1.81
CA THR A 117 6.12 16.63 -1.24
C THR A 117 6.80 15.37 -1.80
N PHE A 118 6.04 14.29 -1.99
CA PHE A 118 6.56 13.02 -2.52
C PHE A 118 6.42 12.90 -4.03
N ALA A 119 5.63 13.76 -4.68
CA ALA A 119 5.19 13.61 -6.07
C ALA A 119 4.60 12.21 -6.36
N LYS A 120 3.86 11.65 -5.38
CA LYS A 120 3.33 10.28 -5.40
C LYS A 120 1.96 10.19 -4.77
N LYS A 121 1.15 9.22 -5.23
CA LYS A 121 -0.12 8.89 -4.59
C LYS A 121 0.15 8.29 -3.20
N THR A 122 -0.46 8.90 -2.17
CA THR A 122 -0.19 8.58 -0.76
C THR A 122 -1.50 8.34 -0.02
N PHE A 123 -1.55 7.28 0.77
CA PHE A 123 -2.60 7.05 1.76
C PHE A 123 -2.22 7.79 3.03
N TYR A 124 -3.15 8.58 3.57
CA TYR A 124 -3.04 9.30 4.82
C TYR A 124 -4.08 8.84 5.81
N TYR A 125 -3.65 8.65 7.05
CA TYR A 125 -4.50 8.49 8.20
C TYR A 125 -4.21 9.61 9.19
N ALA A 126 -5.24 10.30 9.66
CA ALA A 126 -5.11 11.42 10.57
C ALA A 126 -5.97 11.19 11.81
N VAL A 127 -5.42 11.53 12.98
CA VAL A 127 -6.07 11.39 14.29
C VAL A 127 -5.93 12.72 15.04
N LYS A 128 -7.05 13.22 15.56
CA LYS A 128 -7.07 14.38 16.45
C LYS A 128 -6.64 13.95 17.84
N LEU A 129 -5.67 14.66 18.41
CA LEU A 129 -5.17 14.46 19.77
C LEU A 129 -5.99 15.29 20.77
N ASP A 130 -5.86 14.99 22.06
CA ASP A 130 -6.61 15.67 23.13
C ASP A 130 -6.27 17.16 23.26
N ASP A 131 -5.04 17.55 22.90
CA ASP A 131 -4.59 18.95 22.86
C ASP A 131 -5.14 19.75 21.66
N GLY A 132 -5.89 19.09 20.77
CA GLY A 132 -6.48 19.66 19.56
C GLY A 132 -5.55 19.67 18.35
N ASN A 133 -4.30 19.19 18.49
CA ASN A 133 -3.41 18.95 17.35
C ASN A 133 -3.86 17.70 16.56
N VAL A 134 -3.36 17.55 15.34
CA VAL A 134 -3.66 16.40 14.47
C VAL A 134 -2.37 15.65 14.14
N LEU A 135 -2.30 14.40 14.57
CA LEU A 135 -1.26 13.48 14.12
C LEU A 135 -1.67 12.89 12.77
N ARG A 136 -0.82 13.00 11.77
CA ARG A 136 -1.02 12.43 10.44
C ARG A 136 0.10 11.47 10.10
N VAL A 137 -0.26 10.24 9.72
CA VAL A 137 0.66 9.22 9.23
C VAL A 137 0.35 8.94 7.76
N GLY A 138 1.36 8.92 6.91
CA GLY A 138 1.19 8.76 5.47
C GLY A 138 2.17 7.76 4.87
N LYS A 139 1.68 6.92 3.95
CA LYS A 139 2.49 5.94 3.21
C LYS A 139 2.19 5.99 1.72
N THR A 140 3.24 5.98 0.89
CA THR A 140 3.08 6.03 -0.56
C THR A 140 2.54 4.71 -1.11
N VAL A 141 1.63 4.79 -2.08
CA VAL A 141 1.04 3.62 -2.75
C VAL A 141 2.05 2.90 -3.63
N ASP A 142 3.12 3.57 -4.04
CA ASP A 142 4.20 2.98 -4.84
C ASP A 142 4.89 1.80 -4.12
N SER A 143 4.92 1.80 -2.79
CA SER A 143 5.46 0.68 -2.02
C SER A 143 4.64 -0.60 -2.23
N ILE A 144 3.31 -0.48 -2.44
CA ILE A 144 2.43 -1.59 -2.77
C ILE A 144 2.70 -2.05 -4.19
N TYR A 145 2.83 -1.09 -5.12
CA TYR A 145 3.00 -1.38 -6.53
C TYR A 145 4.29 -2.16 -6.82
N SER A 146 5.41 -1.76 -6.20
CA SER A 146 6.68 -2.49 -6.32
C SER A 146 6.60 -3.92 -5.76
N THR A 147 5.97 -4.09 -4.59
CA THR A 147 5.76 -5.41 -3.98
C THR A 147 4.84 -6.28 -4.83
N TRP A 148 3.78 -5.69 -5.38
CA TRP A 148 2.85 -6.38 -6.26
C TRP A 148 3.52 -6.84 -7.56
N ILE A 149 4.31 -6.00 -8.22
CA ILE A 149 5.08 -6.38 -9.42
C ILE A 149 6.04 -7.54 -9.11
N SER A 150 6.76 -7.49 -7.98
CA SER A 150 7.62 -8.60 -7.56
C SER A 150 6.85 -9.90 -7.37
N SER A 151 5.64 -9.82 -6.78
CA SER A 151 4.75 -10.98 -6.64
C SER A 151 4.27 -11.52 -7.99
N LEU A 152 4.01 -10.65 -8.97
CA LEU A 152 3.66 -11.07 -10.33
C LEU A 152 4.78 -11.84 -11.02
N ALA A 153 6.04 -11.46 -10.80
CA ALA A 153 7.19 -12.19 -11.35
C ALA A 153 7.23 -13.63 -10.83
N VAL A 154 7.01 -13.83 -9.52
CA VAL A 154 6.95 -15.17 -8.91
C VAL A 154 5.75 -15.98 -9.46
N LEU A 155 4.57 -15.37 -9.51
CA LEU A 155 3.37 -16.02 -10.05
C LEU A 155 3.54 -16.36 -11.53
N GLY A 156 4.17 -15.49 -12.31
CA GLY A 156 4.48 -15.74 -13.73
C GLY A 156 5.45 -16.88 -13.92
N LEU A 157 6.49 -17.00 -13.08
CA LEU A 157 7.42 -18.11 -13.10
C LEU A 157 6.69 -19.44 -12.78
N LEU A 158 5.84 -19.47 -11.76
CA LEU A 158 5.05 -20.65 -11.42
C LEU A 158 4.09 -21.04 -12.55
N MET A 159 3.48 -20.06 -13.20
CA MET A 159 2.64 -20.27 -14.39
C MET A 159 3.44 -20.93 -15.53
N LEU A 160 4.65 -20.48 -15.82
CA LEU A 160 5.53 -21.05 -16.83
C LEU A 160 5.94 -22.49 -16.48
N LEU A 161 6.25 -22.79 -15.22
CA LEU A 161 6.56 -24.15 -14.75
C LEU A 161 5.41 -25.14 -14.95
N VAL A 162 4.17 -24.67 -14.94
CA VAL A 162 3.00 -25.50 -15.25
C VAL A 162 2.78 -25.63 -16.75
N LEU A 163 2.89 -24.53 -17.50
CA LEU A 163 2.58 -24.52 -18.93
C LEU A 163 3.61 -25.27 -19.78
N ILE A 164 4.90 -25.21 -19.43
CA ILE A 164 5.96 -25.87 -20.20
C ILE A 164 5.77 -27.40 -20.23
N PRO A 165 5.62 -28.12 -19.09
CA PRO A 165 5.38 -29.57 -19.11
C PRO A 165 4.06 -29.95 -19.81
N VAL A 166 3.00 -29.16 -19.56
CA VAL A 166 1.70 -29.38 -20.21
C VAL A 166 1.83 -29.29 -21.72
N SER A 167 2.49 -28.24 -22.21
CA SER A 167 2.72 -28.03 -23.64
C SER A 167 3.57 -29.14 -24.24
N TYR A 168 4.64 -29.57 -23.54
CA TYR A 168 5.53 -30.62 -23.96
C TYR A 168 4.80 -31.99 -24.06
N THR A 169 4.06 -32.40 -23.03
CA THR A 169 3.32 -33.66 -23.02
C THR A 169 2.22 -33.70 -24.08
N HIS A 170 1.58 -32.57 -24.36
CA HIS A 170 0.57 -32.48 -25.42
C HIS A 170 1.13 -32.46 -26.84
N LEU A 171 2.37 -31.99 -27.02
CA LEU A 171 3.03 -31.95 -28.35
C LEU A 171 3.78 -33.24 -28.66
N THR A 172 4.35 -33.93 -27.66
CA THR A 172 5.27 -35.06 -27.84
C THR A 172 4.64 -36.44 -27.64
N LEU A 173 3.42 -36.54 -27.09
CA LEU A 173 2.73 -37.81 -27.03
C LEU A 173 2.47 -38.32 -28.46
N PRO A 174 3.15 -39.41 -28.90
CA PRO A 174 2.90 -39.97 -30.21
C PRO A 174 1.45 -40.43 -30.29
N THR A 175 0.83 -40.09 -31.38
CA THR A 175 -0.49 -40.63 -31.75
C THR A 175 -0.31 -42.13 -32.05
N ILE A 176 -0.41 -42.97 -31.02
CA ILE A 176 -0.66 -44.41 -31.22
C ILE A 176 -2.11 -44.59 -31.68
#